data_7b8e6a84a37c65fdff047445a29b4be1
#
_entry.id   7b8e6a84a37c65fdff047445a29b4be1
#
_cell.length_a   1.000
_cell.length_b   1.000
_cell.length_c   1.000
_cell.angle_alpha   90.00
_cell.angle_beta   90.00
_cell.angle_gamma   90.00
#
_symmetry.space_group_name_H-M   'P 1'
#
loop_
_entity.id
_entity.type
_entity.pdbx_description
1 polymer ?
#
loop_
_entity_poly.entity_id
_entity_poly.type
_entity_poly.pdbx_seq_one_letter_code
_entity_poly.pdbx_strand_id
1 'polypeptide(L)'
;MKCSVCSNKIKGKYCSNCGQYYEHKRINLSTFLKDLFDSIFSLEKSFLLNLQIGLRQPQTLVLNYWNGFRKYYYSPGKFFAIASLFLVLHYSFANDFLGLVVTSNISSQFVILLVNIILLSLSSFLLYIQFKKNFYEHIILNIYN
;
A
#
# COMPACT_ATOMS: atom_id res chain seq x y z
N MET A 1 10.73 -7.94 20.05
CA MET A 1 10.65 -8.08 18.59
C MET A 1 11.87 -7.44 17.96
N LYS A 2 12.32 -7.88 16.78
CA LYS A 2 13.45 -7.25 16.07
C LYS A 2 12.93 -6.20 15.07
N CYS A 3 13.64 -5.08 14.99
CA CYS A 3 13.34 -4.02 14.02
C CYS A 3 13.58 -4.51 12.59
N SER A 4 12.68 -4.23 11.66
CA SER A 4 12.80 -4.62 10.24
C SER A 4 13.90 -3.86 9.49
N VAL A 5 14.35 -2.71 10.03
CA VAL A 5 15.34 -1.83 9.38
C VAL A 5 16.75 -2.08 9.91
N CYS A 6 16.93 -2.13 11.22
CA CYS A 6 18.27 -2.22 11.83
C CYS A 6 18.48 -3.47 12.68
N SER A 7 17.52 -4.42 12.69
CA SER A 7 17.55 -5.68 13.43
C SER A 7 17.70 -5.56 14.96
N ASN A 8 17.70 -4.34 15.52
CA ASN A 8 17.78 -4.11 16.96
C ASN A 8 16.48 -4.49 17.67
N LYS A 9 16.54 -4.86 18.97
CA LYS A 9 15.36 -5.20 19.76
C LYS A 9 14.51 -3.97 20.06
N ILE A 10 13.22 -4.03 19.71
CA ILE A 10 12.22 -3.00 20.02
C ILE A 10 11.56 -3.37 21.35
N LYS A 11 11.63 -2.44 22.34
CA LYS A 11 10.99 -2.58 23.66
C LYS A 11 9.70 -1.75 23.79
N GLY A 12 9.48 -0.78 22.92
CA GLY A 12 8.34 0.14 22.94
C GLY A 12 7.76 0.39 21.55
N LYS A 13 7.12 1.55 21.35
CA LYS A 13 6.55 1.96 20.07
C LYS A 13 7.59 2.39 19.03
N TYR A 14 8.80 2.72 19.47
CA TYR A 14 9.88 3.20 18.60
C TYR A 14 11.13 2.36 18.80
N CYS A 15 11.85 2.13 17.70
CA CYS A 15 13.17 1.54 17.77
C CYS A 15 14.17 2.56 18.33
N SER A 16 14.91 2.21 19.37
CA SER A 16 15.89 3.09 20.02
C SER A 16 17.10 3.42 19.12
N ASN A 17 17.36 2.63 18.10
CA ASN A 17 18.52 2.81 17.22
C ASN A 17 18.17 3.62 15.95
N CYS A 18 17.08 3.32 15.26
CA CYS A 18 16.74 3.95 13.98
C CYS A 18 15.42 4.76 14.01
N GLY A 19 14.76 4.87 15.17
CA GLY A 19 13.50 5.61 15.30
C GLY A 19 12.28 4.96 14.63
N GLN A 20 12.44 3.75 14.07
CA GLN A 20 11.34 3.06 13.39
C GLN A 20 10.12 2.92 14.31
N TYR A 21 8.98 3.40 13.86
CA TYR A 21 7.71 3.23 14.57
C TYR A 21 7.16 1.82 14.38
N TYR A 22 6.67 1.25 15.47
CA TYR A 22 6.08 -0.07 15.50
C TYR A 22 4.71 -0.04 16.19
N GLU A 23 3.71 -0.61 15.56
CA GLU A 23 2.36 -0.70 16.12
C GLU A 23 1.90 -2.15 16.18
N HIS A 24 1.60 -2.63 17.38
CA HIS A 24 1.17 -4.01 17.64
C HIS A 24 -0.27 -4.33 17.18
N LYS A 25 -1.06 -3.30 16.87
CA LYS A 25 -2.48 -3.49 16.56
C LYS A 25 -2.67 -4.12 15.20
N ARG A 26 -3.55 -5.10 15.13
CA ARG A 26 -4.03 -5.67 13.87
C ARG A 26 -4.74 -4.59 13.05
N ILE A 27 -4.63 -4.69 11.73
CA ILE A 27 -5.25 -3.74 10.81
C ILE A 27 -6.76 -3.89 10.89
N ASN A 28 -7.44 -2.77 11.14
CA ASN A 28 -8.90 -2.64 11.06
C ASN A 28 -9.26 -1.47 10.15
N LEU A 29 -10.54 -1.28 9.85
CA LEU A 29 -11.01 -0.22 8.97
C LEU A 29 -10.55 1.17 9.43
N SER A 30 -10.65 1.47 10.73
CA SER A 30 -10.24 2.77 11.27
C SER A 30 -8.73 3.02 11.10
N THR A 31 -7.90 2.01 11.37
CA THR A 31 -6.45 2.11 11.18
C THR A 31 -6.11 2.26 9.70
N PHE A 32 -6.77 1.48 8.82
CA PHE A 32 -6.58 1.55 7.39
C PHE A 32 -6.92 2.93 6.83
N LEU A 33 -8.11 3.47 7.15
CA LEU A 33 -8.52 4.81 6.70
C LEU A 33 -7.61 5.90 7.24
N LYS A 34 -7.23 5.84 8.52
CA LYS A 34 -6.30 6.80 9.12
C LYS A 34 -4.95 6.80 8.40
N ASP A 35 -4.36 5.64 8.20
CA ASP A 35 -3.08 5.50 7.49
C ASP A 35 -3.19 6.00 6.03
N LEU A 36 -4.36 5.87 5.41
CA LEU A 36 -4.63 6.33 4.06
C LEU A 36 -4.65 7.87 3.99
N PHE A 37 -5.37 8.53 4.90
CA PHE A 37 -5.47 9.98 4.94
C PHE A 37 -4.21 10.68 5.46
N ASP A 38 -3.62 10.22 6.55
CA ASP A 38 -2.39 10.79 7.13
C ASP A 38 -1.20 10.72 6.16
N SER A 39 -1.24 9.75 5.26
CA SER A 39 -0.13 9.47 4.35
C SER A 39 -0.12 10.33 3.09
N ILE A 40 -1.27 10.80 2.61
CA ILE A 40 -1.35 11.55 1.35
C ILE A 40 -0.61 12.90 1.45
N PHE A 41 -0.60 13.51 2.65
CA PHE A 41 -0.08 14.86 2.86
C PHE A 41 1.36 14.93 3.40
N SER A 42 2.03 13.82 3.68
CA SER A 42 3.40 13.84 4.18
C SER A 42 4.42 13.49 3.08
N LEU A 43 5.21 14.49 2.67
CA LEU A 43 6.36 14.30 1.78
C LEU A 43 7.53 13.76 2.60
N GLU A 44 7.90 12.52 2.38
CA GLU A 44 9.03 11.89 3.09
C GLU A 44 10.30 11.86 2.24
N LYS A 45 11.46 11.94 2.93
CA LYS A 45 12.80 12.00 2.35
C LYS A 45 13.22 10.76 1.54
N SER A 46 12.44 9.68 1.58
CA SER A 46 12.78 8.38 0.98
C SER A 46 11.94 8.03 -0.25
N PHE A 47 11.41 9.02 -0.98
CA PHE A 47 10.52 8.78 -2.12
C PHE A 47 11.06 7.76 -3.12
N LEU A 48 12.25 8.02 -3.65
CA LEU A 48 12.85 7.16 -4.69
C LEU A 48 13.19 5.76 -4.19
N LEU A 49 13.68 5.65 -2.94
CA LEU A 49 13.99 4.36 -2.34
C LEU A 49 12.73 3.50 -2.17
N ASN A 50 11.65 4.09 -1.67
CA ASN A 50 10.39 3.37 -1.48
C ASN A 50 9.73 2.98 -2.79
N LEU A 51 9.82 3.85 -3.81
CA LEU A 51 9.34 3.53 -5.16
C LEU A 51 10.14 2.36 -5.76
N GLN A 52 11.47 2.38 -5.62
CA GLN A 52 12.33 1.29 -6.07
C GLN A 52 12.02 -0.04 -5.35
N ILE A 53 11.81 -0.01 -4.03
CA ILE A 53 11.41 -1.20 -3.25
C ILE A 53 10.05 -1.70 -3.71
N GLY A 54 9.07 -0.80 -3.91
CA GLY A 54 7.73 -1.14 -4.39
C GLY A 54 7.75 -1.83 -5.75
N LEU A 55 8.58 -1.36 -6.67
CA LEU A 55 8.68 -1.94 -8.01
C LEU A 55 9.48 -3.26 -8.05
N ARG A 56 10.49 -3.41 -7.20
CA ARG A 56 11.37 -4.60 -7.23
C ARG A 56 10.96 -5.69 -6.25
N GLN A 57 10.45 -5.32 -5.09
CA GLN A 57 10.15 -6.21 -3.97
C GLN A 57 8.86 -5.80 -3.23
N PRO A 58 7.69 -5.81 -3.88
CA PRO A 58 6.43 -5.35 -3.29
C PRO A 58 6.06 -6.16 -2.04
N GLN A 59 6.43 -7.45 -2.00
CA GLN A 59 6.26 -8.31 -0.83
C GLN A 59 6.91 -7.75 0.44
N THR A 60 8.04 -7.05 0.33
CA THR A 60 8.72 -6.43 1.48
C THR A 60 7.86 -5.33 2.09
N LEU A 61 7.19 -4.52 1.28
CA LEU A 61 6.26 -3.48 1.74
C LEU A 61 5.07 -4.10 2.47
N VAL A 62 4.44 -5.10 1.87
CA VAL A 62 3.28 -5.79 2.43
C VAL A 62 3.61 -6.43 3.78
N LEU A 63 4.68 -7.22 3.84
CA LEU A 63 5.08 -7.94 5.06
C LEU A 63 5.46 -6.98 6.18
N ASN A 64 6.18 -5.90 5.88
CA ASN A 64 6.53 -4.90 6.89
C ASN A 64 5.30 -4.15 7.40
N TYR A 65 4.38 -3.79 6.52
CA TYR A 65 3.13 -3.15 6.90
C TYR A 65 2.26 -4.05 7.79
N TRP A 66 2.11 -5.33 7.44
CA TRP A 66 1.41 -6.33 8.25
C TRP A 66 2.07 -6.56 9.61
N ASN A 67 3.40 -6.53 9.66
CA ASN A 67 4.17 -6.67 10.90
C ASN A 67 4.18 -5.40 11.78
N GLY A 68 3.46 -4.34 11.39
CA GLY A 68 3.30 -3.12 12.17
C GLY A 68 4.33 -2.02 11.88
N PHE A 69 5.20 -2.17 10.87
CA PHE A 69 6.19 -1.17 10.47
C PHE A 69 5.62 -0.20 9.42
N ARG A 70 4.67 0.67 9.83
CA ARG A 70 3.82 1.46 8.94
C ARG A 70 4.37 2.82 8.55
N LYS A 71 5.39 3.34 9.23
CA LYS A 71 5.90 4.71 9.02
C LYS A 71 7.23 4.81 8.27
N TYR A 72 7.93 3.72 8.07
CA TYR A 72 9.21 3.72 7.35
C TYR A 72 9.03 3.55 5.85
N TYR A 73 8.13 2.69 5.45
CA TYR A 73 7.80 2.43 4.06
C TYR A 73 6.56 3.23 3.64
N TYR A 74 6.38 3.41 2.34
CA TYR A 74 5.16 4.02 1.84
C TYR A 74 3.93 3.27 2.36
N SER A 75 3.00 4.06 2.88
CA SER A 75 1.69 3.51 3.20
C SER A 75 0.95 3.12 1.92
N PRO A 76 -0.01 2.19 2.00
CA PRO A 76 -0.85 1.81 0.87
C PRO A 76 -1.49 3.02 0.18
N GLY A 77 -1.93 4.02 0.96
CA GLY A 77 -2.54 5.24 0.43
C GLY A 77 -1.60 6.08 -0.44
N LYS A 78 -0.33 6.24 -0.02
CA LYS A 78 0.68 6.94 -0.84
C LYS A 78 0.96 6.18 -2.12
N PHE A 79 1.12 4.87 -2.03
CA PHE A 79 1.38 4.04 -3.20
C PHE A 79 0.23 4.14 -4.19
N PHE A 80 -1.01 4.02 -3.70
CA PHE A 80 -2.22 4.18 -4.52
C PHE A 80 -2.33 5.58 -5.14
N ALA A 81 -2.04 6.65 -4.38
CA ALA A 81 -2.06 8.02 -4.91
C ALA A 81 -1.04 8.23 -6.03
N ILE A 82 0.17 7.68 -5.89
CA ILE A 82 1.20 7.75 -6.92
C ILE A 82 0.77 6.96 -8.16
N ALA A 83 0.28 5.73 -8.00
CA ALA A 83 -0.21 4.91 -9.10
C ALA A 83 -1.38 5.61 -9.84
N SER A 84 -2.30 6.24 -9.09
CA SER A 84 -3.39 7.02 -9.64
C SER A 84 -2.91 8.24 -10.43
N LEU A 85 -1.87 8.92 -9.94
CA LEU A 85 -1.26 10.05 -10.65
C LEU A 85 -0.64 9.60 -11.98
N PHE A 86 0.10 8.50 -11.98
CA PHE A 86 0.66 7.92 -13.21
C PHE A 86 -0.44 7.51 -14.20
N LEU A 87 -1.54 6.96 -13.72
CA LEU A 87 -2.69 6.60 -14.55
C LEU A 87 -3.32 7.84 -15.20
N VAL A 88 -3.51 8.94 -14.46
CA VAL A 88 -4.02 10.21 -14.99
C VAL A 88 -3.07 10.79 -16.02
N LEU A 89 -1.77 10.80 -15.74
CA LEU A 89 -0.76 11.28 -16.68
C LEU A 89 -0.76 10.43 -17.95
N HIS A 90 -0.74 9.11 -17.81
CA HIS A 90 -0.80 8.20 -18.97
C HIS A 90 -2.01 8.48 -19.83
N TYR A 91 -3.20 8.59 -19.22
CA TYR A 91 -4.45 8.88 -19.95
C TYR A 91 -4.45 10.26 -20.63
N SER A 92 -3.73 11.24 -20.06
CA SER A 92 -3.61 12.60 -20.66
C SER A 92 -2.74 12.61 -21.93
N PHE A 93 -1.80 11.67 -22.05
CA PHE A 93 -0.88 11.57 -23.19
C PHE A 93 -1.26 10.46 -24.18
N ALA A 94 -1.90 9.41 -23.74
CA ALA A 94 -2.33 8.27 -24.53
C ALA A 94 -3.82 8.02 -24.28
N ASN A 95 -4.64 8.14 -25.34
CA ASN A 95 -6.09 7.90 -25.25
C ASN A 95 -6.44 6.40 -25.13
N ASP A 96 -5.46 5.56 -24.89
CA ASP A 96 -5.57 4.12 -24.69
C ASP A 96 -4.99 3.72 -23.33
N PHE A 97 -5.57 2.72 -22.69
CA PHE A 97 -5.03 2.12 -21.48
C PHE A 97 -4.52 0.72 -21.82
N LEU A 98 -3.18 0.55 -21.81
CA LEU A 98 -2.51 -0.72 -22.12
C LEU A 98 -2.97 -1.36 -23.46
N GLY A 99 -3.15 -0.54 -24.50
CA GLY A 99 -3.58 -0.99 -25.81
C GLY A 99 -5.09 -1.23 -25.97
N LEU A 100 -5.89 -0.94 -24.94
CA LEU A 100 -7.34 -0.94 -25.00
C LEU A 100 -7.84 0.49 -25.22
N VAL A 101 -8.54 0.73 -26.32
CA VAL A 101 -9.19 2.04 -26.58
C VAL A 101 -10.27 2.26 -25.52
N VAL A 102 -10.01 3.19 -24.61
CA VAL A 102 -10.95 3.50 -23.54
C VAL A 102 -11.73 4.75 -23.92
N THR A 103 -12.99 4.56 -24.26
CA THR A 103 -13.92 5.65 -24.62
C THR A 103 -14.59 6.30 -23.41
N SER A 104 -14.26 5.85 -22.19
CA SER A 104 -14.88 6.34 -20.96
C SER A 104 -14.13 7.50 -20.33
N ASN A 105 -14.83 8.34 -19.57
CA ASN A 105 -14.26 9.47 -18.84
C ASN A 105 -13.26 9.00 -17.77
N ILE A 106 -12.27 9.85 -17.41
CA ILE A 106 -11.26 9.58 -16.36
C ILE A 106 -11.91 9.09 -15.05
N SER A 107 -13.03 9.69 -14.64
CA SER A 107 -13.77 9.28 -13.44
C SER A 107 -14.21 7.80 -13.47
N SER A 108 -14.63 7.30 -14.65
CA SER A 108 -15.00 5.88 -14.82
C SER A 108 -13.79 4.95 -14.64
N GLN A 109 -12.60 5.37 -15.04
CA GLN A 109 -11.37 4.59 -14.88
C GLN A 109 -11.00 4.39 -13.40
N PHE A 110 -11.14 5.44 -12.58
CA PHE A 110 -10.94 5.32 -11.14
C PHE A 110 -11.94 4.40 -10.47
N VAL A 111 -13.20 4.45 -10.88
CA VAL A 111 -14.23 3.52 -10.38
C VAL A 111 -13.88 2.08 -10.73
N ILE A 112 -13.48 1.81 -11.96
CA ILE A 112 -13.06 0.49 -12.42
C ILE A 112 -11.84 0.00 -11.61
N LEU A 113 -10.83 0.85 -11.38
CA LEU A 113 -9.67 0.52 -10.58
C LEU A 113 -10.04 0.14 -9.14
N LEU A 114 -10.90 0.93 -8.49
CA LEU A 114 -11.37 0.65 -7.13
C LEU A 114 -12.18 -0.66 -7.06
N VAL A 115 -13.07 -0.88 -8.02
CA VAL A 115 -13.86 -2.13 -8.10
C VAL A 115 -12.93 -3.33 -8.28
N ASN A 116 -11.92 -3.24 -9.16
CA ASN A 116 -10.94 -4.30 -9.34
C ASN A 116 -10.17 -4.63 -8.06
N ILE A 117 -9.69 -3.62 -7.33
CA ILE A 117 -9.00 -3.83 -6.04
C ILE A 117 -9.92 -4.58 -5.05
N ILE A 118 -11.20 -4.20 -4.98
CA ILE A 118 -12.17 -4.86 -4.08
C ILE A 118 -12.40 -6.31 -4.51
N LEU A 119 -12.63 -6.57 -5.81
CA LEU A 119 -12.86 -7.91 -6.34
C LEU A 119 -11.63 -8.82 -6.15
N LEU A 120 -10.44 -8.33 -6.46
CA LEU A 120 -9.19 -9.06 -6.24
C LEU A 120 -8.96 -9.34 -4.76
N SER A 121 -9.30 -8.38 -3.89
CA SER A 121 -9.15 -8.55 -2.44
C SER A 121 -10.13 -9.59 -1.90
N LEU A 122 -11.35 -9.61 -2.41
CA LEU A 122 -12.35 -10.62 -2.06
C LEU A 122 -11.92 -12.01 -2.53
N SER A 123 -11.48 -12.14 -3.77
CA SER A 123 -10.97 -13.39 -4.33
C SER A 123 -9.75 -13.90 -3.55
N SER A 124 -8.79 -13.03 -3.28
CA SER A 124 -7.60 -13.34 -2.47
C SER A 124 -7.98 -13.75 -1.04
N PHE A 125 -8.95 -13.09 -0.41
CA PHE A 125 -9.42 -13.44 0.92
C PHE A 125 -10.07 -14.83 0.94
N LEU A 126 -10.91 -15.15 -0.04
CA LEU A 126 -11.57 -16.46 -0.13
C LEU A 126 -10.57 -17.59 -0.40
N LEU A 127 -9.62 -17.39 -1.33
CA LEU A 127 -8.62 -18.40 -1.68
C LEU A 127 -7.62 -18.66 -0.55
N TYR A 128 -7.25 -17.63 0.19
CA TYR A 128 -6.20 -17.69 1.21
C TYR A 128 -6.72 -17.56 2.65
N ILE A 129 -7.97 -17.96 2.91
CA ILE A 129 -8.60 -17.87 4.23
C ILE A 129 -7.82 -18.65 5.30
N GLN A 130 -7.11 -19.72 4.89
CA GLN A 130 -6.25 -20.54 5.75
C GLN A 130 -5.09 -19.76 6.41
N PHE A 131 -4.64 -18.65 5.83
CA PHE A 131 -3.57 -17.84 6.40
C PHE A 131 -4.03 -16.92 7.55
N LYS A 132 -5.31 -16.98 7.93
CA LYS A 132 -5.90 -16.20 9.04
C LYS A 132 -5.66 -14.68 8.93
N LYS A 133 -5.51 -14.17 7.71
CA LYS A 133 -5.44 -12.75 7.41
C LYS A 133 -6.85 -12.18 7.28
N ASN A 134 -7.07 -10.91 7.69
CA ASN A 134 -8.36 -10.28 7.54
C ASN A 134 -8.51 -9.63 6.15
N PHE A 135 -9.74 -9.25 5.79
CA PHE A 135 -10.04 -8.66 4.49
C PHE A 135 -9.23 -7.39 4.20
N TYR A 136 -9.00 -6.53 5.19
CA TYR A 136 -8.20 -5.30 5.04
C TYR A 136 -6.73 -5.59 4.76
N GLU A 137 -6.19 -6.69 5.26
CA GLU A 137 -4.83 -7.15 4.98
C GLU A 137 -4.70 -7.60 3.52
N HIS A 138 -5.77 -8.16 2.91
CA HIS A 138 -5.83 -8.49 1.49
C HIS A 138 -5.98 -7.26 0.60
N ILE A 139 -6.74 -6.23 1.02
CA ILE A 139 -6.79 -4.95 0.31
C ILE A 139 -5.39 -4.34 0.19
N ILE A 140 -4.63 -4.32 1.28
CA ILE A 140 -3.25 -3.79 1.29
C ILE A 140 -2.35 -4.57 0.34
N LEU A 141 -2.45 -5.90 0.32
CA LEU A 141 -1.71 -6.75 -0.62
C LEU A 141 -1.97 -6.33 -2.07
N ASN A 142 -3.24 -6.12 -2.43
CA ASN A 142 -3.62 -5.79 -3.81
C ASN A 142 -3.37 -4.32 -4.20
N ILE A 143 -3.18 -3.42 -3.24
CA ILE A 143 -2.75 -2.05 -3.52
C ILE A 143 -1.26 -2.01 -3.90
N TYR A 144 -0.44 -2.88 -3.31
CA TYR A 144 1.00 -2.92 -3.60
C TYR A 144 1.36 -3.79 -4.81
N ASN A 145 0.47 -4.65 -5.30
CA ASN A 145 0.63 -5.45 -6.51
C ASN A 145 0.09 -4.75 -7.75
#